data_d02b55fa491d49a715b2aa73694d4a5a
#
_entry.id   d02b55fa491d49a715b2aa73694d4a5a
#
_cell.length_a   1.000
_cell.length_b   1.000
_cell.length_c   1.000
_cell.angle_alpha   90.00
_cell.angle_beta   90.00
_cell.angle_gamma   90.00
#
_symmetry.space_group_name_H-M   'P 1'
#
loop_
_entity.id
_entity.type
_entity.pdbx_description
1 polymer ?
#
loop_
_entity_poly.entity_id
_entity_poly.type
_entity_poly.pdbx_seq_one_letter_code
_entity_poly.pdbx_strand_id
1 'polypeptide(L)'
;MDIRKIKKLIELMIESDLQALEVKEGDQSISLTRRIAQNASVPMPSADLTPVVAKTPRGAVELSPMVGVFYGAPSPGEPPFVRLGQTIQAGETLGIIEAMKIMNPIEATQSGVIEEILVKNGDVVQFGQPLFRFRD
;
A
#
# COMPACT_ATOMS: atom_id res chain seq x y z
N MET A 1 22.26 2.82 -17.80
CA MET A 1 22.25 4.29 -17.70
C MET A 1 23.62 4.83 -17.37
N ASP A 2 24.01 5.91 -18.00
CA ASP A 2 25.33 6.53 -17.81
C ASP A 2 25.27 7.48 -16.59
N ILE A 3 26.31 7.42 -15.73
CA ILE A 3 26.45 8.32 -14.56
C ILE A 3 26.42 9.80 -14.95
N ARG A 4 26.90 10.13 -16.17
CA ARG A 4 26.86 11.49 -16.72
C ARG A 4 25.42 12.00 -16.92
N LYS A 5 24.52 11.15 -17.38
CA LYS A 5 23.09 11.48 -17.50
C LYS A 5 22.45 11.73 -16.14
N ILE A 6 22.78 10.91 -15.13
CA ILE A 6 22.30 11.05 -13.77
C ILE A 6 22.76 12.37 -13.15
N LYS A 7 24.04 12.72 -13.30
CA LYS A 7 24.57 14.02 -12.86
C LYS A 7 23.85 15.20 -13.49
N LYS A 8 23.61 15.14 -14.80
CA LYS A 8 22.91 16.20 -15.54
C LYS A 8 21.45 16.34 -15.07
N LEU A 9 20.78 15.25 -14.74
CA LEU A 9 19.43 15.26 -14.18
C LEU A 9 19.39 15.86 -12.79
N ILE A 10 20.40 15.58 -11.96
CA ILE A 10 20.53 16.16 -10.61
C ILE A 10 20.77 17.68 -10.70
N GLU A 11 21.64 18.13 -11.60
CA GLU A 11 21.88 19.56 -11.85
C GLU A 11 20.61 20.26 -12.33
N LEU A 12 19.87 19.66 -13.27
CA LEU A 12 18.61 20.19 -13.77
C LEU A 12 17.55 20.29 -12.66
N MET A 13 17.49 19.31 -11.77
CA MET A 13 16.60 19.29 -10.63
C MET A 13 16.90 20.41 -9.62
N ILE A 14 18.18 20.71 -9.41
CA ILE A 14 18.64 21.80 -8.53
C ILE A 14 18.32 23.16 -9.17
N GLU A 15 18.58 23.31 -10.46
CA GLU A 15 18.37 24.58 -11.19
C GLU A 15 16.89 24.92 -11.36
N SER A 16 16.03 23.89 -11.52
CA SER A 16 14.58 24.05 -11.71
C SER A 16 13.76 24.03 -10.43
N ASP A 17 14.41 23.93 -9.25
CA ASP A 17 13.77 23.84 -7.92
C ASP A 17 12.71 22.73 -7.79
N LEU A 18 12.92 21.63 -8.51
CA LEU A 18 12.03 20.48 -8.46
C LEU A 18 12.30 19.63 -7.22
N GLN A 19 11.24 19.23 -6.53
CA GLN A 19 11.33 18.39 -5.33
C GLN A 19 11.45 16.90 -5.64
N ALA A 20 10.94 16.48 -6.78
CA ALA A 20 11.02 15.11 -7.24
C ALA A 20 11.10 15.04 -8.77
N LEU A 21 11.91 14.13 -9.28
CA LEU A 21 12.05 13.84 -10.69
C LEU A 21 12.03 12.34 -10.91
N GLU A 22 11.16 11.87 -11.78
CA GLU A 22 11.13 10.49 -12.22
C GLU A 22 11.43 10.43 -13.72
N VAL A 23 12.48 9.68 -14.07
CA VAL A 23 12.87 9.47 -15.46
C VAL A 23 12.78 7.99 -15.80
N LYS A 24 12.04 7.67 -16.85
CA LYS A 24 11.94 6.33 -17.41
C LYS A 24 12.64 6.26 -18.76
N GLU A 25 13.57 5.33 -18.89
CA GLU A 25 14.24 5.03 -20.15
C GLU A 25 14.19 3.51 -20.38
N GLY A 26 13.27 3.06 -21.24
CA GLY A 26 13.04 1.64 -21.47
C GLY A 26 12.57 0.91 -20.21
N ASP A 27 13.27 -0.16 -19.85
CA ASP A 27 12.98 -0.96 -18.65
C ASP A 27 13.60 -0.39 -17.34
N GLN A 28 14.28 0.75 -17.42
CA GLN A 28 14.93 1.37 -16.28
C GLN A 28 14.20 2.63 -15.84
N SER A 29 13.90 2.73 -14.55
CA SER A 29 13.35 3.93 -13.93
C SER A 29 14.27 4.44 -12.84
N ILE A 30 14.50 5.75 -12.82
CA ILE A 30 15.23 6.44 -11.77
C ILE A 30 14.31 7.46 -11.12
N SER A 31 14.13 7.34 -9.83
CA SER A 31 13.42 8.31 -9.01
C SER A 31 14.40 9.06 -8.13
N LEU A 32 14.46 10.37 -8.30
CA LEU A 32 15.29 11.27 -7.51
C LEU A 32 14.38 12.16 -6.64
N THR A 33 14.60 12.13 -5.33
CA THR A 33 13.86 12.96 -4.38
C THR A 33 14.83 13.78 -3.55
N ARG A 34 14.67 15.09 -3.56
CA ARG A 34 15.45 16.01 -2.73
C ARG A 34 14.73 16.25 -1.41
N ARG A 35 15.40 15.98 -0.28
CA ARG A 35 14.93 16.40 1.04
C ARG A 35 15.37 17.86 1.26
N ILE A 36 14.42 18.76 1.22
CA ILE A 36 14.66 20.14 1.68
C ILE A 36 14.47 20.12 3.19
N ALA A 37 15.54 20.33 3.93
CA ALA A 37 15.42 20.61 5.34
C ALA A 37 14.72 21.98 5.47
N GLN A 38 13.44 21.97 5.72
CA GLN A 38 12.71 23.20 6.05
C GLN A 38 13.09 23.63 7.46
N ASN A 39 14.18 24.39 7.57
CA ASN A 39 14.40 25.28 8.69
C ASN A 39 13.69 26.62 8.39
N ALA A 40 12.39 26.61 8.49
CA ALA A 40 11.63 27.83 8.58
C ALA A 40 10.87 27.82 9.90
N SER A 41 11.49 28.36 10.93
CA SER A 41 10.79 28.78 12.14
C SER A 41 9.89 29.95 11.76
N VAL A 42 8.66 29.70 11.42
CA VAL A 42 7.63 30.72 11.38
C VAL A 42 6.97 30.69 12.76
N PRO A 43 6.94 31.81 13.50
CA PRO A 43 6.16 31.86 14.74
C PRO A 43 4.68 31.78 14.35
N MET A 44 4.06 30.67 14.62
CA MET A 44 2.60 30.56 14.54
C MET A 44 1.94 31.25 15.71
N PRO A 45 0.90 32.07 15.47
CA PRO A 45 0.01 32.48 16.55
C PRO A 45 -0.67 31.24 17.12
N SER A 46 -0.67 31.14 18.43
CA SER A 46 -1.35 30.09 19.19
C SER A 46 -2.84 30.12 18.90
N ALA A 47 -3.28 29.35 17.91
CA ALA A 47 -4.66 28.92 17.83
C ALA A 47 -4.72 27.56 18.49
N ASP A 48 -5.57 27.46 19.48
CA ASP A 48 -5.94 26.24 20.21
C ASP A 48 -6.38 25.15 19.20
N LEU A 49 -5.40 24.42 18.68
CA LEU A 49 -5.66 23.21 17.94
C LEU A 49 -5.55 22.07 18.95
N THR A 50 -6.71 21.68 19.46
CA THR A 50 -6.86 20.31 19.93
C THR A 50 -6.14 19.40 18.95
N PRO A 51 -5.19 18.56 19.40
CA PRO A 51 -4.56 17.62 18.50
C PRO A 51 -5.68 16.72 17.95
N VAL A 52 -6.02 16.94 16.66
CA VAL A 52 -6.63 15.86 15.91
C VAL A 52 -5.55 14.80 15.87
N VAL A 53 -5.62 13.92 16.86
CA VAL A 53 -4.91 12.65 16.82
C VAL A 53 -5.38 12.01 15.52
N ALA A 54 -4.59 12.17 14.46
CA ALA A 54 -4.70 11.29 13.33
C ALA A 54 -4.66 9.91 13.97
N LYS A 55 -5.82 9.26 14.05
CA LYS A 55 -5.90 7.86 14.42
C LYS A 55 -5.00 7.16 13.42
N THR A 56 -3.77 6.91 13.80
CA THR A 56 -3.00 5.82 13.23
C THR A 56 -3.98 4.66 13.23
N PRO A 57 -4.30 4.08 12.08
CA PRO A 57 -5.21 2.95 12.05
C PRO A 57 -4.58 1.89 12.96
N ARG A 58 -5.11 1.77 14.16
CA ARG A 58 -4.79 0.71 15.11
C ARG A 58 -5.50 -0.52 14.56
N GLY A 59 -4.91 -1.12 13.58
CA GLY A 59 -5.43 -2.34 13.00
C GLY A 59 -4.29 -3.01 12.28
N ALA A 60 -4.15 -4.27 12.51
CA ALA A 60 -3.26 -5.08 11.74
C ALA A 60 -3.77 -5.13 10.30
N VAL A 61 -2.88 -5.17 9.35
CA VAL A 61 -3.20 -5.21 7.93
C VAL A 61 -2.65 -6.50 7.35
N GLU A 62 -3.49 -7.25 6.66
CA GLU A 62 -3.06 -8.41 5.89
C GLU A 62 -2.60 -7.95 4.52
N LEU A 63 -1.39 -8.34 4.15
CA LEU A 63 -0.74 -7.98 2.89
C LEU A 63 -0.76 -9.13 1.91
N SER A 64 -0.81 -8.83 0.62
CA SER A 64 -0.72 -9.85 -0.42
C SER A 64 0.67 -10.49 -0.45
N PRO A 65 0.75 -11.84 -0.37
CA PRO A 65 2.02 -12.56 -0.43
C PRO A 65 2.56 -12.71 -1.85
N MET A 66 1.79 -12.35 -2.87
CA MET A 66 2.15 -12.52 -4.26
C MET A 66 1.40 -11.56 -5.19
N VAL A 67 1.82 -11.54 -6.45
CA VAL A 67 1.13 -10.84 -7.54
C VAL A 67 0.10 -11.76 -8.18
N GLY A 68 -1.10 -11.26 -8.44
CA GLY A 68 -2.15 -12.03 -9.11
C GLY A 68 -3.50 -11.33 -9.08
N VAL A 69 -4.55 -12.09 -9.32
CA VAL A 69 -5.94 -11.62 -9.26
C VAL A 69 -6.58 -12.12 -7.97
N PHE A 70 -7.15 -11.20 -7.21
CA PHE A 70 -7.80 -11.53 -5.94
C PHE A 70 -9.23 -11.99 -6.16
N TYR A 71 -9.62 -13.07 -5.48
CA TYR A 71 -10.99 -13.56 -5.39
C TYR A 71 -11.39 -13.73 -3.92
N GLY A 72 -12.44 -13.01 -3.52
CA GLY A 72 -12.98 -13.09 -2.15
C GLY A 72 -13.97 -14.25 -1.95
N ALA A 73 -14.29 -14.98 -3.00
CA ALA A 73 -15.18 -16.14 -2.97
C ALA A 73 -14.58 -17.28 -3.81
N PRO A 74 -14.92 -18.56 -3.50
CA PRO A 74 -14.38 -19.71 -4.21
C PRO A 74 -14.87 -19.80 -5.68
N SER A 75 -16.03 -19.25 -5.96
CA SER A 75 -16.62 -19.25 -7.30
C SER A 75 -17.60 -18.07 -7.47
N PRO A 76 -17.86 -17.64 -8.71
CA PRO A 76 -18.89 -16.64 -8.98
C PRO A 76 -20.26 -17.11 -8.46
N GLY A 77 -20.91 -16.30 -7.61
CA GLY A 77 -22.19 -16.62 -7.00
C GLY A 77 -22.11 -17.34 -5.66
N GLU A 78 -20.93 -17.78 -5.25
CA GLU A 78 -20.69 -18.35 -3.93
C GLU A 78 -20.54 -17.23 -2.86
N PRO A 79 -20.86 -17.53 -1.59
CA PRO A 79 -20.65 -16.57 -0.52
C PRO A 79 -19.15 -16.27 -0.35
N PRO A 80 -18.81 -15.03 0.04
CA PRO A 80 -17.41 -14.67 0.29
C PRO A 80 -16.85 -15.46 1.47
N PHE A 81 -15.55 -15.72 1.45
CA PHE A 81 -14.83 -16.39 2.54
C PHE A 81 -14.99 -15.63 3.85
N VAL A 82 -14.96 -14.30 3.80
CA VAL A 82 -15.03 -13.42 4.96
C VAL A 82 -15.92 -12.22 4.69
N ARG A 83 -16.47 -11.64 5.76
CA ARG A 83 -17.35 -10.46 5.71
C ARG A 83 -16.85 -9.38 6.67
N LEU A 84 -17.26 -8.14 6.40
CA LEU A 84 -17.03 -7.03 7.32
C LEU A 84 -17.63 -7.35 8.70
N GLY A 85 -16.86 -7.09 9.74
CA GLY A 85 -17.25 -7.36 11.13
C GLY A 85 -17.14 -8.82 11.56
N GLN A 86 -16.64 -9.71 10.69
CA GLN A 86 -16.41 -11.10 11.05
C GLN A 86 -15.13 -11.23 11.87
N THR A 87 -15.18 -12.06 12.90
CA THR A 87 -13.99 -12.44 13.66
C THR A 87 -13.26 -13.54 12.92
N ILE A 88 -11.98 -13.34 12.69
CA ILE A 88 -11.08 -14.24 11.96
C ILE A 88 -9.99 -14.73 12.90
N GLN A 89 -9.62 -15.98 12.77
CA GLN A 89 -8.49 -16.58 13.48
C GLN A 89 -7.28 -16.74 12.54
N ALA A 90 -6.09 -16.70 13.12
CA ALA A 90 -4.87 -16.99 12.38
C ALA A 90 -4.95 -18.36 11.72
N GLY A 91 -4.63 -18.45 10.42
CA GLY A 91 -4.76 -19.66 9.61
C GLY A 91 -6.11 -19.81 8.89
N GLU A 92 -7.06 -18.92 9.11
CA GLU A 92 -8.34 -18.93 8.41
C GLU A 92 -8.21 -18.33 7.01
N THR A 93 -8.83 -18.96 6.01
CA THR A 93 -8.76 -18.51 4.62
C THR A 93 -9.56 -17.23 4.43
N LEU A 94 -8.90 -16.19 3.95
CA LEU A 94 -9.48 -14.87 3.68
C LEU A 94 -9.93 -14.71 2.23
N GLY A 95 -9.25 -15.35 1.32
CA GLY A 95 -9.49 -15.25 -0.10
C GLY A 95 -8.53 -16.12 -0.90
N ILE A 96 -8.56 -15.95 -2.21
CA ILE A 96 -7.70 -16.69 -3.14
C ILE A 96 -7.04 -15.68 -4.07
N ILE A 97 -5.74 -15.87 -4.36
CA ILE A 97 -5.05 -15.16 -5.44
C ILE A 97 -4.74 -16.13 -6.55
N GLU A 98 -5.23 -15.84 -7.74
CA GLU A 98 -4.88 -16.57 -8.96
C GLU A 98 -3.64 -15.93 -9.59
N ALA A 99 -2.59 -16.71 -9.71
CA ALA A 99 -1.36 -16.35 -10.39
C ALA A 99 -0.95 -17.48 -11.33
N MET A 100 -0.73 -17.17 -12.60
CA MET A 100 -0.33 -18.17 -13.63
C MET A 100 -1.24 -19.41 -13.67
N LYS A 101 -2.56 -19.23 -13.60
CA LYS A 101 -3.58 -20.29 -13.55
C LYS A 101 -3.49 -21.19 -12.31
N ILE A 102 -2.79 -20.77 -11.27
CA ILE A 102 -2.69 -21.45 -9.99
C ILE A 102 -3.48 -20.65 -8.96
N MET A 103 -4.41 -21.33 -8.28
CA MET A 103 -5.18 -20.74 -7.17
C MET A 103 -4.40 -20.91 -5.87
N ASN A 104 -4.03 -19.80 -5.24
CA ASN A 104 -3.32 -19.80 -3.97
C ASN A 104 -4.22 -19.21 -2.88
N PRO A 105 -4.60 -19.98 -1.85
CA PRO A 105 -5.38 -19.47 -0.74
C PRO A 105 -4.53 -18.50 0.08
N ILE A 106 -5.17 -17.42 0.54
CA ILE A 106 -4.57 -16.46 1.48
C ILE A 106 -5.15 -16.76 2.85
N GLU A 107 -4.28 -17.06 3.77
CA GLU A 107 -4.63 -17.31 5.17
C GLU A 107 -4.28 -16.10 6.03
N ALA A 108 -5.09 -15.84 7.05
CA ALA A 108 -4.82 -14.79 8.00
C ALA A 108 -3.54 -15.10 8.79
N THR A 109 -2.63 -14.14 8.87
CA THR A 109 -1.40 -14.27 9.69
C THR A 109 -1.65 -13.99 11.16
N GLN A 110 -2.80 -13.42 11.49
CA GLN A 110 -3.19 -13.03 12.83
C GLN A 110 -4.70 -13.11 13.03
N SER A 111 -5.11 -13.17 14.30
CA SER A 111 -6.53 -13.12 14.66
C SER A 111 -6.99 -11.67 14.81
N GLY A 112 -8.24 -11.42 14.53
CA GLY A 112 -8.85 -10.09 14.65
C GLY A 112 -10.24 -10.03 14.03
N VAL A 113 -10.85 -8.86 14.03
CA VAL A 113 -12.13 -8.60 13.37
C VAL A 113 -11.89 -7.83 12.10
N ILE A 114 -12.48 -8.26 11.01
CA ILE A 114 -12.36 -7.55 9.71
C ILE A 114 -13.06 -6.18 9.82
N GLU A 115 -12.27 -5.13 9.81
CA GLU A 115 -12.74 -3.75 9.83
C GLU A 115 -13.02 -3.24 8.42
N GLU A 116 -12.15 -3.57 7.49
CA GLU A 116 -12.24 -3.12 6.10
C GLU A 116 -11.66 -4.13 5.13
N ILE A 117 -12.32 -4.28 3.98
CA ILE A 117 -11.83 -5.06 2.83
C ILE A 117 -11.37 -4.06 1.78
N LEU A 118 -10.07 -4.03 1.51
CA LEU A 118 -9.42 -3.04 0.64
C LEU A 118 -9.41 -3.43 -0.84
N VAL A 119 -9.77 -4.66 -1.15
CA VAL A 119 -9.80 -5.23 -2.50
C VAL A 119 -11.14 -5.87 -2.81
N LYS A 120 -11.47 -5.94 -4.07
CA LYS A 120 -12.71 -6.54 -4.59
C LYS A 120 -12.39 -7.81 -5.37
N ASN A 121 -13.42 -8.62 -5.57
CA ASN A 121 -13.36 -9.78 -6.44
C ASN A 121 -12.92 -9.38 -7.85
N GLY A 122 -11.87 -10.04 -8.37
CA GLY A 122 -11.33 -9.77 -9.68
C GLY A 122 -10.30 -8.62 -9.76
N ASP A 123 -9.95 -8.01 -8.64
CA ASP A 123 -8.92 -6.98 -8.60
C ASP A 123 -7.52 -7.59 -8.76
N VAL A 124 -6.69 -6.91 -9.54
CA VAL A 124 -5.28 -7.25 -9.64
C VAL A 124 -4.55 -6.71 -8.42
N VAL A 125 -3.85 -7.59 -7.70
CA VAL A 125 -3.08 -7.25 -6.51
C VAL A 125 -1.59 -7.48 -6.75
N GLN A 126 -0.77 -6.70 -6.05
CA GLN A 126 0.68 -6.79 -6.11
C GLN A 126 1.23 -7.29 -4.77
N PHE A 127 2.46 -7.78 -4.79
CA PHE A 127 3.16 -8.18 -3.57
C PHE A 127 3.21 -7.04 -2.55
N GLY A 128 2.81 -7.32 -1.32
CA GLY A 128 2.80 -6.33 -0.24
C GLY A 128 1.65 -5.32 -0.32
N GLN A 129 0.69 -5.51 -1.23
CA GLN A 129 -0.50 -4.67 -1.29
C GLN A 129 -1.44 -5.01 -0.14
N PRO A 130 -1.98 -4.01 0.60
CA PRO A 130 -2.97 -4.23 1.63
C PRO A 130 -4.25 -4.85 1.09
N LEU A 131 -4.72 -5.94 1.68
CA LEU A 131 -5.93 -6.65 1.28
C LEU A 131 -7.06 -6.46 2.29
N PHE A 132 -6.75 -6.64 3.57
CA PHE A 132 -7.71 -6.55 4.67
C PHE A 132 -7.13 -5.73 5.82
N ARG A 133 -8.02 -5.03 6.51
CA ARG A 133 -7.68 -4.36 7.76
C ARG A 133 -8.44 -5.05 8.89
N PHE A 134 -7.72 -5.38 9.95
CA PHE A 134 -8.28 -5.99 11.16
C PHE A 134 -8.33 -4.96 12.28
N ARG A 135 -9.31 -5.15 13.15
CA ARG A 135 -9.43 -4.49 14.45
C ARG A 135 -9.26 -5.54 15.56
N ASP A 136 -8.59 -5.15 16.64
CA ASP A 136 -8.51 -5.94 17.89
C ASP A 136 -9.88 -6.06 18.54
#